data_f1f002e1e3fc65fbbf2daa0d98360e55
#
_entry.id   f1f002e1e3fc65fbbf2daa0d98360e55
#
_cell.length_a   1.000
_cell.length_b   1.000
_cell.length_c   1.000
_cell.angle_alpha   90.00
_cell.angle_beta   90.00
_cell.angle_gamma   90.00
#
_symmetry.space_group_name_H-M   'P 1'
#
loop_
_entity.id
_entity.type
_entity.pdbx_description
1 polymer ?
#
loop_
_entity_poly.entity_id
_entity_poly.type
_entity_poly.pdbx_seq_one_letter_code
_entity_poly.pdbx_strand_id
1 'polypeptide(L)'
;ISRRPVPAMAHLLLLNGPNLNLLGMREPGLYGQVTLEQIHERMTQLAAEAGHRLTAYQSNSEADLIARIHEAPDGHVAFIIFNPAGLTHSSVALRDALLAVKIPFVEVHLSNIHAREPFRHHSYFSDIAVGTITGFGAVGYELALRAAAHHLAAQAPHRA
;
A
#
# COMPACT_ATOMS: atom_id res chain seq x y z
N ILE A 1 28.16 2.61 22.76
CA ILE A 1 26.77 2.87 22.33
C ILE A 1 26.68 2.42 20.87
N SER A 2 26.15 1.21 20.67
CA SER A 2 25.92 0.68 19.32
C SER A 2 24.86 1.55 18.62
N ARG A 3 25.29 2.36 17.67
CA ARG A 3 24.36 3.03 16.78
C ARG A 3 23.74 1.97 15.87
N ARG A 4 22.43 1.78 15.97
CA ARG A 4 21.72 1.00 14.97
C ARG A 4 22.05 1.61 13.60
N PRO A 5 22.41 0.79 12.60
CA PRO A 5 22.63 1.32 11.28
C PRO A 5 21.35 2.05 10.81
N VAL A 6 21.51 3.26 10.31
CA VAL A 6 20.40 3.98 9.65
C VAL A 6 19.97 3.11 8.49
N PRO A 7 18.68 2.73 8.39
CA PRO A 7 18.21 1.95 7.25
C PRO A 7 18.62 2.66 5.96
N ALA A 8 19.20 1.92 5.02
CA ALA A 8 19.45 2.46 3.70
C ALA A 8 18.14 2.97 3.09
N MET A 9 18.22 4.05 2.31
CA MET A 9 17.05 4.57 1.60
C MET A 9 16.40 3.45 0.76
N ALA A 10 15.12 3.20 1.00
CA ALA A 10 14.34 2.23 0.25
C ALA A 10 13.37 2.92 -0.71
N HIS A 11 13.06 2.25 -1.79
CA HIS A 11 12.01 2.65 -2.72
C HIS A 11 10.70 1.94 -2.35
N LEU A 12 9.69 2.73 -2.01
CA LEU A 12 8.35 2.27 -1.67
C LEU A 12 7.41 2.53 -2.85
N LEU A 13 6.53 1.59 -3.15
CA LEU A 13 5.47 1.75 -4.15
C LEU A 13 4.12 1.82 -3.45
N LEU A 14 3.43 2.95 -3.62
CA LEU A 14 2.02 3.09 -3.23
C LEU A 14 1.16 2.75 -4.44
N LEU A 15 0.41 1.66 -4.35
CA LEU A 15 -0.40 1.13 -5.44
C LEU A 15 -1.87 1.20 -5.07
N ASN A 16 -2.65 1.92 -5.89
CA ASN A 16 -4.07 2.17 -5.67
C ASN A 16 -4.92 1.63 -6.81
N GLY A 17 -5.97 0.92 -6.46
CA GLY A 17 -6.88 0.26 -7.37
C GLY A 17 -8.02 1.13 -7.93
N PRO A 18 -9.03 0.48 -8.54
CA PRO A 18 -10.12 1.16 -9.23
C PRO A 18 -10.92 2.11 -8.36
N ASN A 19 -11.37 3.19 -8.97
CA ASN A 19 -12.24 4.21 -8.42
C ASN A 19 -11.61 5.10 -7.33
N LEU A 20 -10.39 4.82 -6.90
CA LEU A 20 -9.71 5.67 -5.90
C LEU A 20 -9.35 7.04 -6.46
N ASN A 21 -9.26 7.19 -7.79
CA ASN A 21 -9.14 8.49 -8.44
C ASN A 21 -10.33 9.42 -8.16
N LEU A 22 -11.47 8.87 -7.73
CA LEU A 22 -12.69 9.64 -7.42
C LEU A 22 -12.81 10.02 -5.94
N LEU A 23 -11.78 9.76 -5.13
CA LEU A 23 -11.79 10.18 -3.72
C LEU A 23 -12.00 11.69 -3.60
N GLY A 24 -12.80 12.07 -2.61
CA GLY A 24 -13.21 13.46 -2.39
C GLY A 24 -14.46 13.86 -3.16
N MET A 25 -14.87 13.09 -4.17
CA MET A 25 -16.05 13.35 -5.01
C MET A 25 -17.11 12.26 -4.88
N ARG A 26 -16.74 11.05 -4.44
CA ARG A 26 -17.62 9.88 -4.33
C ARG A 26 -17.84 9.52 -2.87
N GLU A 27 -19.10 9.35 -2.46
CA GLU A 27 -19.50 8.91 -1.12
C GLU A 27 -18.73 9.64 -0.01
N PRO A 28 -18.84 11.00 0.10
CA PRO A 28 -18.06 11.77 1.08
C PRO A 28 -18.28 11.33 2.53
N GLY A 29 -19.49 10.85 2.85
CA GLY A 29 -19.82 10.35 4.18
C GLY A 29 -19.07 9.08 4.56
N LEU A 30 -18.58 8.29 3.57
CA LEU A 30 -17.85 7.04 3.79
C LEU A 30 -16.34 7.25 3.74
N TYR A 31 -15.85 8.05 2.77
CA TYR A 31 -14.42 8.21 2.48
C TYR A 31 -13.85 9.58 2.84
N GLY A 32 -14.72 10.55 3.26
CA GLY A 32 -14.30 11.92 3.52
C GLY A 32 -14.09 12.74 2.24
N GLN A 33 -13.49 13.93 2.38
CA GLN A 33 -13.28 14.88 1.27
C GLN A 33 -11.83 14.92 0.78
N VAL A 34 -10.93 14.15 1.35
CA VAL A 34 -9.53 14.11 0.95
C VAL A 34 -9.42 13.43 -0.41
N THR A 35 -8.72 14.07 -1.35
CA THR A 35 -8.48 13.53 -2.68
C THR A 35 -7.30 12.54 -2.69
N LEU A 36 -7.26 11.66 -3.68
CA LEU A 36 -6.13 10.75 -3.85
C LEU A 36 -4.82 11.51 -4.08
N GLU A 37 -4.87 12.61 -4.82
CA GLU A 37 -3.70 13.46 -5.06
C GLU A 37 -3.12 13.99 -3.76
N GLN A 38 -3.97 14.48 -2.86
CA GLN A 38 -3.56 14.93 -1.52
C GLN A 38 -2.93 13.80 -0.70
N ILE A 39 -3.48 12.59 -0.80
CA ILE A 39 -2.90 11.41 -0.16
C ILE A 39 -1.52 11.11 -0.73
N HIS A 40 -1.36 11.13 -2.06
CA HIS A 40 -0.07 10.87 -2.71
C HIS A 40 1.00 11.90 -2.29
N GLU A 41 0.64 13.19 -2.25
CA GLU A 41 1.55 14.25 -1.80
C GLU A 41 1.97 14.04 -0.35
N ARG A 42 1.01 13.78 0.53
CA ARG A 42 1.26 13.54 1.95
C ARG A 42 2.16 12.32 2.16
N MET A 43 1.88 11.24 1.46
CA MET A 43 2.66 10.00 1.56
C MET A 43 4.09 10.17 1.04
N THR A 44 4.27 10.90 -0.04
CA THR A 44 5.59 11.23 -0.58
C THR A 44 6.42 12.02 0.42
N GLN A 45 5.79 13.03 1.06
CA GLN A 45 6.43 13.82 2.08
C GLN A 45 6.83 12.98 3.31
N LEU A 46 5.92 12.18 3.82
CA LEU A 46 6.18 11.33 4.99
C LEU A 46 7.27 10.29 4.71
N ALA A 47 7.28 9.72 3.50
CA ALA A 47 8.32 8.80 3.09
C ALA A 47 9.70 9.48 3.10
N ALA A 48 9.79 10.70 2.55
CA ALA A 48 11.02 11.49 2.55
C ALA A 48 11.51 11.80 3.98
N GLU A 49 10.59 12.17 4.88
CA GLU A 49 10.89 12.40 6.29
C GLU A 49 11.44 11.14 6.99
N ALA A 50 10.98 9.97 6.56
CA ALA A 50 11.47 8.68 7.04
C ALA A 50 12.77 8.21 6.35
N GLY A 51 13.29 8.99 5.40
CA GLY A 51 14.50 8.67 4.64
C GLY A 51 14.29 7.73 3.47
N HIS A 52 13.04 7.63 2.95
CA HIS A 52 12.68 6.75 1.84
C HIS A 52 12.13 7.54 0.65
N ARG A 53 12.17 6.92 -0.52
CA ARG A 53 11.54 7.42 -1.74
C ARG A 53 10.24 6.66 -1.98
N LEU A 54 9.18 7.38 -2.31
CA LEU A 54 7.89 6.78 -2.63
C LEU A 54 7.45 7.20 -4.03
N THR A 55 7.05 6.22 -4.83
CA THR A 55 6.30 6.43 -6.07
C THR A 55 4.87 5.95 -5.87
N ALA A 56 3.93 6.70 -6.43
CA ALA A 56 2.51 6.39 -6.32
C ALA A 56 1.93 6.12 -7.71
N TYR A 57 1.08 5.11 -7.80
CA TYR A 57 0.40 4.73 -9.02
C TYR A 57 -1.04 4.35 -8.72
N GLN A 58 -1.96 4.80 -9.55
CA GLN A 58 -3.38 4.43 -9.47
C GLN A 58 -3.87 4.02 -10.84
N SER A 59 -4.67 2.96 -10.91
CA SER A 59 -5.33 2.57 -12.16
C SER A 59 -6.67 1.91 -11.88
N ASN A 60 -7.59 2.08 -12.83
CA ASN A 60 -8.86 1.35 -12.87
C ASN A 60 -8.73 0.01 -13.59
N SER A 61 -7.58 -0.25 -14.20
CA SER A 61 -7.31 -1.46 -14.98
C SER A 61 -6.54 -2.48 -14.16
N GLU A 62 -7.10 -3.67 -14.01
CA GLU A 62 -6.41 -4.80 -13.37
C GLU A 62 -5.11 -5.14 -14.11
N ALA A 63 -5.14 -5.13 -15.44
CA ALA A 63 -3.97 -5.42 -16.27
C ALA A 63 -2.84 -4.42 -16.04
N ASP A 64 -3.14 -3.14 -15.92
CA ASP A 64 -2.16 -2.10 -15.66
C ASP A 64 -1.55 -2.24 -14.26
N LEU A 65 -2.36 -2.60 -13.27
CA LEU A 65 -1.88 -2.85 -11.92
C LEU A 65 -0.93 -4.05 -11.88
N ILE A 66 -1.27 -5.12 -12.58
CA ILE A 66 -0.41 -6.31 -12.71
C ILE A 66 0.92 -5.93 -13.38
N ALA A 67 0.87 -5.19 -14.48
CA ALA A 67 2.08 -4.75 -15.17
C ALA A 67 2.97 -3.89 -14.26
N ARG A 68 2.35 -3.01 -13.47
CA ARG A 68 3.10 -2.16 -12.53
C ARG A 68 3.77 -2.98 -11.44
N ILE A 69 3.11 -4.03 -10.93
CA ILE A 69 3.72 -4.96 -9.98
C ILE A 69 4.89 -5.69 -10.62
N HIS A 70 4.75 -6.15 -11.86
CA HIS A 70 5.83 -6.83 -12.58
C HIS A 70 7.07 -5.95 -12.80
N GLU A 71 6.89 -4.64 -12.92
CA GLU A 71 7.99 -3.68 -13.07
C GLU A 71 8.69 -3.35 -11.74
N ALA A 72 8.05 -3.61 -10.61
CA ALA A 72 8.55 -3.21 -9.31
C ALA A 72 9.94 -3.75 -8.97
N PRO A 73 10.29 -5.01 -9.28
CA PRO A 73 11.65 -5.52 -9.03
C PRO A 73 12.73 -4.73 -9.77
N ASP A 74 12.50 -4.36 -11.03
CA ASP A 74 13.45 -3.59 -11.84
C ASP A 74 13.64 -2.17 -11.30
N GLY A 75 12.60 -1.61 -10.69
CA GLY A 75 12.66 -0.32 -9.98
C GLY A 75 13.24 -0.41 -8.57
N HIS A 76 13.73 -1.58 -8.16
CA HIS A 76 14.27 -1.82 -6.80
C HIS A 76 13.27 -1.50 -5.69
N VAL A 77 11.98 -1.72 -5.93
CA VAL A 77 10.94 -1.54 -4.92
C VAL A 77 11.15 -2.55 -3.79
N ALA A 78 11.29 -2.05 -2.58
CA ALA A 78 11.54 -2.86 -1.38
C ALA A 78 10.26 -3.22 -0.63
N PHE A 79 9.21 -2.42 -0.80
CA PHE A 79 7.94 -2.62 -0.10
C PHE A 79 6.80 -1.97 -0.88
N ILE A 80 5.63 -2.62 -0.87
CA ILE A 80 4.43 -2.11 -1.55
C ILE A 80 3.36 -1.79 -0.50
N ILE A 81 2.78 -0.60 -0.59
CA ILE A 81 1.58 -0.22 0.15
C ILE A 81 0.43 -0.34 -0.84
N PHE A 82 -0.48 -1.28 -0.61
CA PHE A 82 -1.47 -1.66 -1.61
C PHE A 82 -2.89 -1.49 -1.12
N ASN A 83 -3.64 -0.62 -1.79
CA ASN A 83 -5.09 -0.53 -1.66
C ASN A 83 -5.74 -1.07 -2.94
N PRO A 84 -6.19 -2.33 -2.95
CA PRO A 84 -6.76 -2.95 -4.15
C PRO A 84 -8.16 -2.45 -4.49
N ALA A 85 -8.81 -1.70 -3.60
CA ALA A 85 -10.19 -1.25 -3.75
C ALA A 85 -11.14 -2.43 -4.00
N GLY A 86 -12.05 -2.34 -4.98
CA GLY A 86 -12.98 -3.44 -5.27
C GLY A 86 -12.32 -4.73 -5.74
N LEU A 87 -11.11 -4.67 -6.27
CA LEU A 87 -10.37 -5.87 -6.69
C LEU A 87 -9.92 -6.75 -5.52
N THR A 88 -10.00 -6.25 -4.29
CA THR A 88 -9.77 -7.01 -3.06
C THR A 88 -10.58 -8.32 -3.04
N HIS A 89 -11.79 -8.26 -3.55
CA HIS A 89 -12.79 -9.32 -3.43
C HIS A 89 -12.93 -10.16 -4.70
N SER A 90 -12.13 -9.91 -5.74
CA SER A 90 -12.31 -10.52 -7.05
C SER A 90 -11.03 -10.94 -7.76
N SER A 91 -9.87 -10.36 -7.43
CA SER A 91 -8.68 -10.54 -8.26
C SER A 91 -7.70 -11.58 -7.73
N VAL A 92 -7.83 -12.80 -8.22
CA VAL A 92 -6.81 -13.84 -8.07
C VAL A 92 -5.55 -13.48 -8.87
N ALA A 93 -5.71 -12.84 -10.02
CA ALA A 93 -4.57 -12.47 -10.88
C ALA A 93 -3.62 -11.48 -10.22
N LEU A 94 -4.14 -10.48 -9.49
CA LEU A 94 -3.29 -9.57 -8.70
C LEU A 94 -2.62 -10.28 -7.53
N ARG A 95 -3.32 -11.19 -6.86
CA ARG A 95 -2.72 -12.03 -5.82
C ARG A 95 -1.52 -12.78 -6.38
N ASP A 96 -1.66 -13.41 -7.53
CA ASP A 96 -0.60 -14.18 -8.16
C ASP A 96 0.58 -13.30 -8.58
N ALA A 97 0.32 -12.08 -9.04
CA ALA A 97 1.37 -11.11 -9.37
C ALA A 97 2.21 -10.75 -8.15
N LEU A 98 1.58 -10.49 -7.00
CA LEU A 98 2.26 -10.19 -5.75
C LEU A 98 3.11 -11.37 -5.26
N LEU A 99 2.58 -12.59 -5.36
CA LEU A 99 3.31 -13.80 -5.01
C LEU A 99 4.53 -14.00 -5.92
N ALA A 100 4.39 -13.68 -7.21
CA ALA A 100 5.46 -13.87 -8.19
C ALA A 100 6.66 -12.95 -7.93
N VAL A 101 6.43 -11.68 -7.58
CA VAL A 101 7.52 -10.72 -7.37
C VAL A 101 8.16 -10.84 -5.99
N LYS A 102 7.48 -11.43 -5.03
CA LYS A 102 7.97 -11.67 -3.64
C LYS A 102 8.40 -10.39 -2.91
N ILE A 103 7.81 -9.26 -3.26
CA ILE A 103 8.03 -8.02 -2.54
C ILE A 103 7.02 -7.98 -1.38
N PRO A 104 7.45 -7.70 -0.14
CA PRO A 104 6.52 -7.59 0.97
C PRO A 104 5.56 -6.42 0.78
N PHE A 105 4.34 -6.57 1.22
CA PHE A 105 3.33 -5.52 1.11
C PHE A 105 2.39 -5.49 2.31
N VAL A 106 1.79 -4.33 2.54
CA VAL A 106 0.69 -4.12 3.47
C VAL A 106 -0.58 -3.81 2.69
N GLU A 107 -1.67 -4.42 3.09
CA GLU A 107 -3.00 -4.16 2.51
C GLU A 107 -3.68 -3.03 3.28
N VAL A 108 -4.20 -2.02 2.56
CA VAL A 108 -4.86 -0.85 3.15
C VAL A 108 -6.25 -0.68 2.56
N HIS A 109 -7.20 -0.41 3.43
CA HIS A 109 -8.57 -0.01 3.07
C HIS A 109 -8.96 1.24 3.86
N LEU A 110 -9.57 2.21 3.19
CA LEU A 110 -10.08 3.43 3.85
C LEU A 110 -11.28 3.11 4.74
N SER A 111 -12.21 2.30 4.24
CA SER A 111 -13.38 1.86 5.00
C SER A 111 -13.08 0.60 5.80
N ASN A 112 -13.86 0.36 6.85
CA ASN A 112 -13.87 -0.94 7.51
C ASN A 112 -14.68 -1.93 6.65
N ILE A 113 -13.97 -2.76 5.89
CA ILE A 113 -14.59 -3.73 4.97
C ILE A 113 -15.45 -4.76 5.69
N HIS A 114 -15.21 -5.00 6.97
CA HIS A 114 -15.99 -5.94 7.79
C HIS A 114 -17.33 -5.36 8.25
N ALA A 115 -17.50 -4.04 8.16
CA ALA A 115 -18.74 -3.34 8.47
C ALA A 115 -19.57 -3.05 7.21
N ARG A 116 -19.16 -3.54 6.06
CA ARG A 116 -19.85 -3.38 4.77
C ARG A 116 -20.57 -4.66 4.38
N GLU A 117 -20.98 -4.75 3.11
CA GLU A 117 -21.74 -5.91 2.60
C GLU A 117 -20.90 -7.20 2.75
N PRO A 118 -21.54 -8.35 2.98
CA PRO A 118 -20.83 -9.61 3.21
C PRO A 118 -19.82 -9.98 2.13
N PHE A 119 -20.08 -9.63 0.85
CA PHE A 119 -19.16 -9.94 -0.24
C PHE A 119 -17.83 -9.17 -0.16
N ARG A 120 -17.74 -8.13 0.70
CA ARG A 120 -16.51 -7.36 0.92
C ARG A 120 -15.69 -7.87 2.10
N HIS A 121 -16.18 -8.88 2.82
CA HIS A 121 -15.49 -9.37 4.03
C HIS A 121 -14.26 -10.21 3.70
N HIS A 122 -14.24 -10.88 2.54
CA HIS A 122 -13.11 -11.72 2.14
C HIS A 122 -12.14 -10.95 1.26
N SER A 123 -10.85 -11.04 1.57
CA SER A 123 -9.75 -10.47 0.79
C SER A 123 -8.89 -11.59 0.20
N TYR A 124 -8.54 -11.44 -1.08
CA TYR A 124 -7.56 -12.31 -1.73
C TYR A 124 -6.10 -11.96 -1.38
N PHE A 125 -5.88 -10.94 -0.54
CA PHE A 125 -4.53 -10.43 -0.26
C PHE A 125 -4.13 -10.52 1.21
N SER A 126 -5.09 -10.56 2.14
CA SER A 126 -4.80 -10.44 3.57
C SER A 126 -3.90 -11.55 4.09
N ASP A 127 -4.05 -12.76 3.58
CA ASP A 127 -3.27 -13.92 4.04
C ASP A 127 -1.82 -13.91 3.53
N ILE A 128 -1.51 -13.16 2.46
CA ILE A 128 -0.16 -13.06 1.92
C ILE A 128 0.51 -11.71 2.22
N ALA A 129 -0.22 -10.76 2.82
CA ALA A 129 0.32 -9.47 3.24
C ALA A 129 1.14 -9.60 4.53
N VAL A 130 2.07 -8.66 4.75
CA VAL A 130 2.75 -8.52 6.05
C VAL A 130 1.72 -8.20 7.15
N GLY A 131 0.72 -7.40 6.81
CA GLY A 131 -0.39 -7.05 7.69
C GLY A 131 -1.46 -6.28 6.93
N THR A 132 -2.55 -5.95 7.63
CA THR A 132 -3.69 -5.23 7.05
C THR A 132 -4.07 -4.04 7.93
N ILE A 133 -4.51 -2.96 7.30
CA ILE A 133 -5.03 -1.77 7.95
C ILE A 133 -6.36 -1.43 7.30
N THR A 134 -7.42 -1.39 8.07
CA THR A 134 -8.77 -1.11 7.56
C THR A 134 -9.52 -0.13 8.47
N GLY A 135 -10.27 0.79 7.87
CA GLY A 135 -11.29 1.53 8.57
C GLY A 135 -10.91 2.90 9.11
N PHE A 136 -9.68 3.36 8.89
CA PHE A 136 -9.20 4.63 9.45
C PHE A 136 -9.17 5.78 8.44
N GLY A 137 -9.84 5.63 7.29
CA GLY A 137 -9.79 6.63 6.24
C GLY A 137 -8.39 6.86 5.72
N ALA A 138 -8.09 8.10 5.33
CA ALA A 138 -6.78 8.47 4.78
C ALA A 138 -5.62 8.26 5.75
N VAL A 139 -5.86 8.33 7.06
CA VAL A 139 -4.84 8.06 8.08
C VAL A 139 -4.30 6.63 7.97
N GLY A 140 -5.10 5.70 7.46
CA GLY A 140 -4.65 4.32 7.21
C GLY A 140 -3.41 4.23 6.31
N TYR A 141 -3.29 5.12 5.33
CA TYR A 141 -2.08 5.19 4.49
C TYR A 141 -0.84 5.61 5.29
N GLU A 142 -0.98 6.57 6.19
CA GLU A 142 0.13 7.02 7.05
C GLU A 142 0.57 5.91 8.00
N LEU A 143 -0.39 5.16 8.56
CA LEU A 143 -0.11 3.99 9.38
C LEU A 143 0.60 2.89 8.58
N ALA A 144 0.21 2.70 7.32
CA ALA A 144 0.85 1.74 6.43
C ALA A 144 2.30 2.11 6.13
N LEU A 145 2.59 3.40 5.95
CA LEU A 145 3.96 3.87 5.76
C LEU A 145 4.82 3.59 7.00
N ARG A 146 4.28 3.83 8.19
CA ARG A 146 4.96 3.48 9.44
C ARG A 146 5.24 1.99 9.55
N ALA A 147 4.26 1.17 9.19
CA ALA A 147 4.43 -0.28 9.16
C ALA A 147 5.51 -0.72 8.18
N ALA A 148 5.53 -0.13 6.97
CA ALA A 148 6.54 -0.41 5.96
C ALA A 148 7.95 -0.03 6.45
N ALA A 149 8.12 1.16 6.99
CA ALA A 149 9.40 1.62 7.52
C ALA A 149 9.88 0.74 8.69
N HIS A 150 8.97 0.34 9.57
CA HIS A 150 9.26 -0.58 10.67
C HIS A 150 9.73 -1.94 10.16
N HIS A 151 9.01 -2.51 9.20
CA HIS A 151 9.35 -3.80 8.59
C HIS A 151 10.74 -3.78 7.95
N LEU A 152 11.04 -2.73 7.17
CA LEU A 152 12.33 -2.58 6.51
C LEU A 152 13.48 -2.41 7.51
N ALA A 153 13.26 -1.66 8.58
CA ALA A 153 14.25 -1.49 9.65
C ALA A 153 14.55 -2.81 10.36
N ALA A 154 13.52 -3.64 10.59
CA ALA A 154 13.67 -4.95 11.23
C ALA A 154 14.40 -5.96 10.33
N GLN A 155 14.35 -5.79 9.00
CA GLN A 155 15.03 -6.64 8.02
C GLN A 155 16.45 -6.17 7.71
N ALA A 156 16.85 -4.98 8.19
CA ALA A 156 18.22 -4.49 7.95
C ALA A 156 19.24 -5.42 8.61
N PRO A 157 20.35 -5.77 7.91
CA PRO A 157 21.34 -6.67 8.50
C PRO A 157 21.94 -6.06 9.77
N HIS A 158 21.95 -6.85 10.86
CA HIS A 158 22.71 -6.51 12.04
C HIS A 158 24.20 -6.63 11.70
N ARG A 159 24.90 -5.48 11.71
CA ARG A 159 26.36 -5.56 11.73
C ARG A 159 26.80 -5.99 13.12
N ALA A 160 27.46 -7.13 13.14
CA ALA A 160 28.15 -7.58 14.32
C ALA A 160 29.22 -6.58 14.77
#